data_2ee62565f627c498fefb35e9b9a5476f
#
_entry.id   2ee62565f627c498fefb35e9b9a5476f
#
_cell.length_a   1.000
_cell.length_b   1.000
_cell.length_c   1.000
_cell.angle_alpha   90.00
_cell.angle_beta   90.00
_cell.angle_gamma   90.00
#
_symmetry.space_group_name_H-M   'P 1'
#
loop_
_entity.id
_entity.type
_entity.pdbx_description
1 polymer ?
#
loop_
_entity_poly.entity_id
_entity_poly.type
_entity_poly.pdbx_seq_one_letter_code
_entity_poly.pdbx_strand_id
1 'polypeptide(L)'
;DLNRLEEVISELGEDNRKRLEFIYFDLKSPFNEQIIRKLGNINYIVHIGASSHVNRSVEDPSLFIQDNIVGTFNLLEAARKFEQLELFYYFSTDEVFGPSDKDTKFQEWDRYNSKNPYAATKAAGEELTIAFSNTYSIPSLISHCCNVYGERQHSEKFIPNTIKKILN
;
A
#
# COMPACT_ATOMS: atom_id res chain seq x y z
N ASP A 1 13.59 -4.66 2.09
CA ASP A 1 14.98 -4.46 2.54
C ASP A 1 14.96 -4.10 4.04
N LEU A 2 15.35 -5.06 4.88
CA LEU A 2 15.32 -4.92 6.33
C LEU A 2 16.33 -3.89 6.83
N ASN A 3 17.45 -3.69 6.12
CA ASN A 3 18.49 -2.76 6.55
C ASN A 3 17.98 -1.33 6.71
N ARG A 4 17.10 -0.88 5.79
CA ARG A 4 16.49 0.46 5.87
C ARG A 4 15.52 0.61 7.04
N LEU A 5 14.85 -0.48 7.40
CA LEU A 5 13.99 -0.52 8.58
C LEU A 5 14.81 -0.52 9.87
N GLU A 6 15.91 -1.26 9.91
CA GLU A 6 16.84 -1.31 11.04
C GLU A 6 17.47 0.06 11.32
N GLU A 7 17.84 0.83 10.28
CA GLU A 7 18.30 2.21 10.45
C GLU A 7 17.26 3.08 11.16
N VAL A 8 16.00 3.05 10.70
CA VAL A 8 14.91 3.81 11.33
C VAL A 8 14.71 3.36 12.78
N ILE A 9 14.70 2.05 13.03
CA ILE A 9 14.51 1.49 14.38
C ILE A 9 15.66 1.90 15.31
N SER A 10 16.90 1.96 14.80
CA SER A 10 18.05 2.37 15.60
C SER A 10 18.00 3.84 16.05
N GLU A 11 17.32 4.69 15.29
CA GLU A 11 17.10 6.10 15.61
C GLU A 11 15.95 6.30 16.61
N LEU A 12 15.09 5.31 16.81
CA LEU A 12 14.02 5.37 17.80
C LEU A 12 14.59 5.16 19.21
N GLY A 13 14.20 6.03 20.14
CA GLY A 13 14.48 5.82 21.56
C GLY A 13 13.89 4.49 22.08
N GLU A 14 14.48 3.96 23.16
CA GLU A 14 14.10 2.66 23.71
C GLU A 14 12.60 2.47 23.96
N ASP A 15 11.90 3.52 24.43
CA ASP A 15 10.48 3.44 24.73
C ASP A 15 9.63 3.32 23.47
N ASN A 16 10.00 3.98 22.38
CA ASN A 16 9.32 3.83 21.10
C ASN A 16 9.61 2.46 20.47
N ARG A 17 10.84 1.95 20.61
CA ARG A 17 11.21 0.63 20.11
C ARG A 17 10.41 -0.49 20.77
N LYS A 18 10.13 -0.42 22.07
CA LYS A 18 9.28 -1.38 22.82
C LYS A 18 7.83 -1.43 22.32
N ARG A 19 7.38 -0.39 21.60
CA ARG A 19 6.02 -0.30 21.03
C ARG A 19 5.90 -0.94 19.66
N LEU A 20 7.01 -1.43 19.07
CA LEU A 20 7.05 -2.05 17.74
C LEU A 20 7.10 -3.57 17.85
N GLU A 21 6.21 -4.21 17.13
CA GLU A 21 6.25 -5.65 16.90
C GLU A 21 6.31 -5.92 15.39
N PHE A 22 7.24 -6.80 14.98
CA PHE A 22 7.40 -7.19 13.59
C PHE A 22 6.80 -8.58 13.37
N ILE A 23 5.86 -8.65 12.43
CA ILE A 23 5.25 -9.90 12.03
C ILE A 23 5.55 -10.13 10.55
N TYR A 24 6.31 -11.18 10.24
CA TYR A 24 6.55 -11.61 8.88
C TYR A 24 5.33 -12.38 8.38
N PHE A 25 4.65 -11.81 7.39
CA PHE A 25 3.47 -12.40 6.80
C PHE A 25 3.35 -12.02 5.32
N ASP A 26 3.05 -13.00 4.47
CA ASP A 26 2.77 -12.74 3.05
C ASP A 26 1.27 -12.43 2.89
N LEU A 27 0.95 -11.21 2.48
CA LEU A 27 -0.43 -10.77 2.30
C LEU A 27 -1.20 -11.59 1.25
N LYS A 28 -0.51 -12.30 0.36
CA LYS A 28 -1.17 -13.25 -0.57
C LYS A 28 -1.80 -14.45 0.13
N SER A 29 -1.37 -14.71 1.36
CA SER A 29 -1.92 -15.79 2.18
C SER A 29 -3.12 -15.28 2.99
N PRO A 30 -4.19 -16.08 3.12
CA PRO A 30 -5.30 -15.75 3.99
C PRO A 30 -4.87 -15.64 5.45
N PHE A 31 -5.39 -14.65 6.17
CA PHE A 31 -5.17 -14.48 7.60
C PHE A 31 -5.92 -15.57 8.38
N ASN A 32 -5.19 -16.57 8.84
CA ASN A 32 -5.75 -17.62 9.67
C ASN A 32 -5.99 -17.12 11.12
N GLU A 33 -6.71 -17.92 11.92
CA GLU A 33 -7.04 -17.54 13.29
C GLU A 33 -5.80 -17.31 14.18
N GLN A 34 -4.71 -18.02 13.94
CA GLN A 34 -3.48 -17.85 14.71
C GLN A 34 -2.87 -16.48 14.50
N ILE A 35 -2.82 -16.01 13.25
CA ILE A 35 -2.35 -14.66 12.90
C ILE A 35 -3.29 -13.60 13.46
N ILE A 36 -4.61 -13.77 13.32
CA ILE A 36 -5.59 -12.84 13.88
C ILE A 36 -5.44 -12.71 15.40
N ARG A 37 -5.30 -13.82 16.11
CA ARG A 37 -5.06 -13.81 17.57
C ARG A 37 -3.74 -13.13 17.94
N LYS A 38 -2.68 -13.34 17.13
CA LYS A 38 -1.38 -12.71 17.35
C LYS A 38 -1.46 -11.18 17.16
N LEU A 39 -2.21 -10.70 16.17
CA LEU A 39 -2.43 -9.29 15.93
C LEU A 39 -3.22 -8.62 17.07
N GLY A 40 -4.09 -9.36 17.75
CA GLY A 40 -4.89 -8.84 18.85
C GLY A 40 -5.92 -7.81 18.40
N ASN A 41 -6.15 -6.80 19.23
CA ASN A 41 -7.08 -5.72 18.94
C ASN A 41 -6.44 -4.68 18.03
N ILE A 42 -6.94 -4.54 16.81
CA ILE A 42 -6.46 -3.57 15.82
C ILE A 42 -7.49 -2.45 15.67
N ASN A 43 -7.05 -1.20 15.91
CA ASN A 43 -7.86 -0.01 15.69
C ASN A 43 -7.62 0.63 14.32
N TYR A 44 -6.39 0.59 13.83
CA TYR A 44 -6.00 1.23 12.57
C TYR A 44 -5.21 0.26 11.69
N ILE A 45 -5.60 0.16 10.43
CA ILE A 45 -4.84 -0.54 9.40
C ILE A 45 -4.38 0.49 8.38
N VAL A 46 -3.06 0.60 8.16
CA VAL A 46 -2.48 1.43 7.12
C VAL A 46 -1.89 0.51 6.05
N HIS A 47 -2.61 0.33 4.96
CA HIS A 47 -2.23 -0.56 3.88
C HIS A 47 -1.37 0.15 2.83
N ILE A 48 -0.04 0.02 2.98
CA ILE A 48 0.96 0.59 2.07
C ILE A 48 1.66 -0.53 1.26
N GLY A 49 1.49 -1.78 1.68
CA GLY A 49 2.12 -2.94 1.03
C GLY A 49 1.61 -3.16 -0.39
N ALA A 50 2.50 -3.01 -1.39
CA ALA A 50 2.17 -3.24 -2.80
C ALA A 50 3.44 -3.45 -3.64
N SER A 51 3.33 -4.23 -4.70
CA SER A 51 4.27 -4.16 -5.83
C SER A 51 4.02 -2.87 -6.60
N SER A 52 5.05 -1.99 -6.75
CA SER A 52 4.86 -0.60 -7.20
C SER A 52 5.73 -0.17 -8.39
N HIS A 53 6.41 -1.09 -9.06
CA HIS A 53 7.31 -0.76 -10.16
C HIS A 53 6.63 -0.94 -11.51
N VAL A 54 6.27 0.17 -12.18
CA VAL A 54 5.47 0.15 -13.43
C VAL A 54 6.06 -0.76 -14.51
N ASN A 55 7.37 -0.64 -14.81
CA ASN A 55 7.97 -1.47 -15.87
C ASN A 55 7.87 -2.97 -15.53
N ARG A 56 8.12 -3.36 -14.28
CA ARG A 56 7.94 -4.76 -13.85
C ARG A 56 6.49 -5.22 -13.97
N SER A 57 5.52 -4.33 -13.80
CA SER A 57 4.11 -4.70 -13.97
C SER A 57 3.75 -5.00 -15.42
N VAL A 58 4.48 -4.40 -16.37
CA VAL A 58 4.33 -4.71 -17.81
C VAL A 58 5.00 -6.04 -18.15
N GLU A 59 6.14 -6.36 -17.54
CA GLU A 59 6.86 -7.62 -17.75
C GLU A 59 6.14 -8.82 -17.10
N ASP A 60 5.67 -8.67 -15.87
CA ASP A 60 4.94 -9.71 -15.12
C ASP A 60 3.72 -9.13 -14.40
N PRO A 61 2.60 -8.95 -15.09
CA PRO A 61 1.38 -8.44 -14.46
C PRO A 61 0.78 -9.41 -13.43
N SER A 62 1.07 -10.71 -13.51
CA SER A 62 0.49 -11.72 -12.60
C SER A 62 0.95 -11.52 -11.17
N LEU A 63 2.22 -11.17 -10.97
CA LEU A 63 2.76 -10.82 -9.66
C LEU A 63 1.99 -9.64 -9.02
N PHE A 64 1.70 -8.62 -9.82
CA PHE A 64 0.97 -7.43 -9.34
C PHE A 64 -0.49 -7.73 -8.97
N ILE A 65 -1.14 -8.62 -9.70
CA ILE A 65 -2.48 -9.11 -9.35
C ILE A 65 -2.43 -9.81 -7.98
N GLN A 66 -1.49 -10.71 -7.78
CA GLN A 66 -1.35 -11.46 -6.53
C GLN A 66 -1.02 -10.54 -5.35
N ASP A 67 -0.04 -9.66 -5.51
CA ASP A 67 0.41 -8.78 -4.43
C ASP A 67 -0.64 -7.70 -4.12
N ASN A 68 -1.15 -7.01 -5.14
CA ASN A 68 -1.94 -5.79 -4.94
C ASN A 68 -3.45 -6.06 -4.83
N ILE A 69 -3.99 -7.07 -5.54
CA ILE A 69 -5.42 -7.39 -5.49
C ILE A 69 -5.70 -8.46 -4.44
N VAL A 70 -5.06 -9.63 -4.57
CA VAL A 70 -5.28 -10.73 -3.61
C VAL A 70 -4.79 -10.35 -2.22
N GLY A 71 -3.63 -9.68 -2.11
CA GLY A 71 -3.12 -9.17 -0.84
C GLY A 71 -4.06 -8.18 -0.18
N THR A 72 -4.62 -7.22 -0.94
CA THR A 72 -5.61 -6.27 -0.43
C THR A 72 -6.90 -6.97 0.00
N PHE A 73 -7.41 -7.91 -0.82
CA PHE A 73 -8.58 -8.70 -0.46
C PHE A 73 -8.39 -9.46 0.85
N ASN A 74 -7.28 -10.17 1.01
CA ASN A 74 -6.99 -10.91 2.24
C ASN A 74 -6.91 -10.01 3.48
N LEU A 75 -6.33 -8.81 3.32
CA LEU A 75 -6.25 -7.84 4.40
C LEU A 75 -7.61 -7.25 4.75
N LEU A 76 -8.48 -7.00 3.76
CA LEU A 76 -9.88 -6.59 3.99
C LEU A 76 -10.70 -7.69 4.68
N GLU A 77 -10.51 -8.97 4.30
CA GLU A 77 -11.13 -10.10 4.99
C GLU A 77 -10.64 -10.22 6.46
N ALA A 78 -9.37 -9.89 6.73
CA ALA A 78 -8.88 -9.80 8.10
C ALA A 78 -9.49 -8.60 8.85
N ALA A 79 -9.60 -7.45 8.18
CA ALA A 79 -10.19 -6.22 8.75
C ALA A 79 -11.60 -6.44 9.29
N ARG A 80 -12.43 -7.28 8.62
CA ARG A 80 -13.77 -7.65 9.09
C ARG A 80 -13.80 -8.36 10.43
N LYS A 81 -12.69 -8.91 10.89
CA LYS A 81 -12.59 -9.66 12.14
C LYS A 81 -12.19 -8.79 13.33
N PHE A 82 -11.85 -7.53 13.10
CA PHE A 82 -11.42 -6.60 14.14
C PHE A 82 -12.60 -5.71 14.56
N GLU A 83 -13.27 -6.07 15.65
CA GLU A 83 -14.46 -5.36 16.16
C GLU A 83 -14.17 -3.90 16.55
N GLN A 84 -12.92 -3.58 16.87
CA GLN A 84 -12.49 -2.23 17.29
C GLN A 84 -11.82 -1.44 16.16
N LEU A 85 -11.95 -1.89 14.91
CA LEU A 85 -11.36 -1.20 13.78
C LEU A 85 -12.01 0.17 13.56
N GLU A 86 -11.23 1.23 13.69
CA GLU A 86 -11.63 2.63 13.51
C GLU A 86 -11.31 3.15 12.12
N LEU A 87 -10.29 2.60 11.46
CA LEU A 87 -9.91 3.02 10.11
C LEU A 87 -9.12 1.93 9.37
N PHE A 88 -9.53 1.66 8.14
CA PHE A 88 -8.74 1.00 7.10
C PHE A 88 -8.28 2.05 6.08
N TYR A 89 -7.00 2.43 6.13
CA TYR A 89 -6.43 3.40 5.21
C TYR A 89 -5.74 2.69 4.04
N TYR A 90 -6.29 2.87 2.83
CA TYR A 90 -5.71 2.34 1.60
C TYR A 90 -4.87 3.42 0.90
N PHE A 91 -3.57 3.18 0.81
CA PHE A 91 -2.63 4.07 0.16
C PHE A 91 -2.58 3.76 -1.34
N SER A 92 -3.27 4.56 -2.17
CA SER A 92 -3.33 4.40 -3.62
C SER A 92 -2.45 5.41 -4.36
N THR A 93 -2.68 5.59 -5.63
CA THR A 93 -1.87 6.38 -6.56
C THR A 93 -2.74 7.19 -7.51
N ASP A 94 -2.26 8.36 -7.91
CA ASP A 94 -2.85 9.19 -8.97
C ASP A 94 -2.81 8.52 -10.35
N GLU A 95 -1.94 7.52 -10.55
CA GLU A 95 -1.86 6.76 -11.81
C GLU A 95 -3.15 6.02 -12.17
N VAL A 96 -4.07 5.81 -11.23
CA VAL A 96 -5.38 5.20 -11.50
C VAL A 96 -6.22 6.05 -12.48
N PHE A 97 -6.05 7.37 -12.47
CA PHE A 97 -6.73 8.29 -13.39
C PHE A 97 -6.10 8.37 -14.77
N GLY A 98 -4.85 7.89 -14.91
CA GLY A 98 -4.09 7.99 -16.15
C GLY A 98 -3.39 9.35 -16.32
N PRO A 99 -2.82 9.61 -17.54
CA PRO A 99 -2.10 10.84 -17.78
C PRO A 99 -3.02 12.05 -17.81
N SER A 100 -2.55 13.14 -17.20
CA SER A 100 -3.19 14.46 -17.28
C SER A 100 -2.40 15.39 -18.21
N ASP A 101 -3.08 16.30 -18.89
CA ASP A 101 -2.46 17.46 -19.49
C ASP A 101 -2.27 18.58 -18.45
N LYS A 102 -1.69 19.71 -18.89
CA LYS A 102 -1.37 20.81 -17.97
C LYS A 102 -2.59 21.46 -17.30
N ASP A 103 -3.76 21.33 -17.90
CA ASP A 103 -4.99 21.98 -17.47
C ASP A 103 -5.95 21.01 -16.76
N THR A 104 -5.73 19.70 -16.89
CA THR A 104 -6.56 18.67 -16.27
C THR A 104 -6.17 18.46 -14.80
N LYS A 105 -7.15 18.62 -13.91
CA LYS A 105 -7.05 18.29 -12.49
C LYS A 105 -8.08 17.22 -12.19
N PHE A 106 -7.62 16.03 -11.86
CA PHE A 106 -8.50 14.94 -11.44
C PHE A 106 -9.06 15.19 -10.04
N GLN A 107 -10.29 14.74 -9.85
CA GLN A 107 -11.00 14.71 -8.57
C GLN A 107 -11.15 13.27 -8.12
N GLU A 108 -11.45 13.07 -6.86
CA GLU A 108 -11.55 11.73 -6.23
C GLU A 108 -12.65 10.84 -6.85
N TRP A 109 -13.65 11.45 -7.48
CA TRP A 109 -14.78 10.78 -8.14
C TRP A 109 -14.64 10.62 -9.64
N ASP A 110 -13.49 11.03 -10.21
CA ASP A 110 -13.26 10.87 -11.64
C ASP A 110 -13.08 9.40 -12.01
N ARG A 111 -13.46 9.07 -13.25
CA ARG A 111 -13.36 7.70 -13.73
C ARG A 111 -11.91 7.27 -13.88
N TYR A 112 -11.58 6.09 -13.39
CA TYR A 112 -10.27 5.48 -13.60
C TYR A 112 -9.99 5.22 -15.09
N ASN A 113 -8.74 5.48 -15.48
CA ASN A 113 -8.23 5.31 -16.84
C ASN A 113 -6.80 4.78 -16.80
N SER A 114 -6.57 3.75 -16.00
CA SER A 114 -5.26 3.13 -15.78
C SER A 114 -4.54 2.79 -17.08
N LYS A 115 -3.28 3.14 -17.21
CA LYS A 115 -2.49 2.94 -18.45
C LYS A 115 -1.45 1.82 -18.34
N ASN A 116 -1.33 1.20 -17.17
CA ASN A 116 -0.42 0.08 -16.95
C ASN A 116 -1.03 -0.90 -15.94
N PRO A 117 -0.53 -2.15 -15.87
CA PRO A 117 -1.04 -3.16 -14.94
C PRO A 117 -0.93 -2.76 -13.47
N TYR A 118 0.14 -2.07 -13.05
CA TYR A 118 0.26 -1.56 -11.68
C TYR A 118 -0.92 -0.65 -11.33
N ALA A 119 -1.17 0.39 -12.13
CA ALA A 119 -2.27 1.32 -11.90
C ALA A 119 -3.63 0.60 -11.87
N ALA A 120 -3.85 -0.37 -12.79
CA ALA A 120 -5.06 -1.17 -12.82
C ALA A 120 -5.24 -2.01 -11.54
N THR A 121 -4.15 -2.60 -11.00
CA THR A 121 -4.23 -3.36 -9.75
C THR A 121 -4.46 -2.47 -8.54
N LYS A 122 -3.96 -1.23 -8.55
CA LYS A 122 -4.24 -0.24 -7.49
C LYS A 122 -5.70 0.20 -7.54
N ALA A 123 -6.24 0.51 -8.73
CA ALA A 123 -7.66 0.83 -8.91
C ALA A 123 -8.57 -0.32 -8.46
N ALA A 124 -8.22 -1.57 -8.77
CA ALA A 124 -8.95 -2.75 -8.29
C ALA A 124 -8.95 -2.86 -6.75
N GLY A 125 -7.82 -2.53 -6.09
CA GLY A 125 -7.73 -2.49 -4.63
C GLY A 125 -8.61 -1.39 -4.01
N GLU A 126 -8.73 -0.24 -4.67
CA GLU A 126 -9.67 0.83 -4.27
C GLU A 126 -11.11 0.36 -4.35
N GLU A 127 -11.51 -0.21 -5.48
CA GLU A 127 -12.88 -0.74 -5.67
C GLU A 127 -13.22 -1.84 -4.65
N LEU A 128 -12.27 -2.73 -4.33
CA LEU A 128 -12.44 -3.69 -3.25
C LEU A 128 -12.64 -2.99 -1.90
N THR A 129 -11.85 -1.97 -1.59
CA THR A 129 -11.96 -1.21 -0.34
C THR A 129 -13.32 -0.52 -0.24
N ILE A 130 -13.79 0.11 -1.30
CA ILE A 130 -15.11 0.75 -1.40
C ILE A 130 -16.23 -0.30 -1.22
N ALA A 131 -16.15 -1.42 -1.92
CA ALA A 131 -17.13 -2.49 -1.84
C ALA A 131 -17.22 -3.07 -0.43
N PHE A 132 -16.07 -3.31 0.23
CA PHE A 132 -16.03 -3.81 1.60
C PHE A 132 -16.56 -2.78 2.63
N SER A 133 -16.24 -1.50 2.41
CA SER A 133 -16.79 -0.42 3.23
C SER A 133 -18.33 -0.39 3.15
N ASN A 134 -18.86 -0.42 1.93
CA ASN A 134 -20.32 -0.36 1.70
C ASN A 134 -21.06 -1.63 2.19
N THR A 135 -20.44 -2.80 2.02
CA THR A 135 -21.09 -4.08 2.31
C THR A 135 -20.95 -4.49 3.77
N TYR A 136 -19.80 -4.26 4.35
CA TYR A 136 -19.44 -4.75 5.69
C TYR A 136 -19.21 -3.63 6.71
N SER A 137 -19.48 -2.37 6.30
CA SER A 137 -19.34 -1.18 7.17
C SER A 137 -17.91 -1.00 7.71
N ILE A 138 -16.88 -1.41 6.95
CA ILE A 138 -15.49 -1.15 7.30
C ILE A 138 -15.22 0.35 7.15
N PRO A 139 -14.86 1.07 8.22
CA PRO A 139 -14.48 2.47 8.11
C PRO A 139 -13.23 2.60 7.26
N SER A 140 -13.31 3.24 6.09
CA SER A 140 -12.19 3.30 5.16
C SER A 140 -11.90 4.70 4.66
N LEU A 141 -10.62 4.93 4.34
CA LEU A 141 -10.09 6.11 3.68
C LEU A 141 -9.15 5.67 2.56
N ILE A 142 -9.28 6.31 1.39
CA ILE A 142 -8.41 6.08 0.25
C ILE A 142 -7.69 7.39 -0.08
N SER A 143 -6.38 7.34 -0.35
CA SER A 143 -5.64 8.48 -0.86
C SER A 143 -5.05 8.20 -2.23
N HIS A 144 -5.11 9.17 -3.12
CA HIS A 144 -4.45 9.17 -4.42
C HIS A 144 -3.16 9.98 -4.32
N CYS A 145 -2.06 9.31 -3.99
CA CYS A 145 -0.78 9.97 -3.83
C CYS A 145 -0.02 10.05 -5.16
N CYS A 146 0.52 11.21 -5.46
CA CYS A 146 1.58 11.34 -6.45
C CYS A 146 2.87 10.66 -5.96
N ASN A 147 3.97 10.77 -6.74
CA ASN A 147 5.23 10.15 -6.37
C ASN A 147 5.74 10.63 -5.00
N VAL A 148 5.78 9.73 -4.06
CA VAL A 148 6.33 9.96 -2.73
C VAL A 148 7.86 9.87 -2.80
N TYR A 149 8.55 10.73 -2.10
CA TYR A 149 10.01 10.71 -1.99
C TYR A 149 10.46 11.01 -0.57
N GLY A 150 11.67 10.62 -0.23
CA GLY A 150 12.25 10.88 1.09
C GLY A 150 13.54 10.11 1.32
N GLU A 151 14.10 10.29 2.49
CA GLU A 151 15.27 9.54 2.94
C GLU A 151 14.99 8.04 2.87
N ARG A 152 16.05 7.26 2.61
CA ARG A 152 16.01 5.80 2.53
C ARG A 152 15.12 5.23 1.41
N GLN A 153 14.65 6.08 0.47
CA GLN A 153 13.93 5.61 -0.70
C GLN A 153 14.82 4.68 -1.55
N HIS A 154 14.20 3.67 -2.15
CA HIS A 154 14.95 2.70 -2.98
C HIS A 154 15.65 3.38 -4.15
N SER A 155 16.93 3.01 -4.38
CA SER A 155 17.81 3.64 -5.38
C SER A 155 17.36 3.50 -6.83
N GLU A 156 16.37 2.63 -7.14
CA GLU A 156 15.77 2.53 -8.47
C GLU A 156 14.80 3.69 -8.78
N LYS A 157 14.31 4.38 -7.76
CA LYS A 157 13.35 5.49 -7.95
C LYS A 157 14.08 6.73 -8.51
N PHE A 158 13.33 7.58 -9.21
CA PHE A 158 13.88 8.69 -10.00
C PHE A 158 14.81 9.61 -9.20
N ILE A 159 14.35 10.13 -8.05
CA ILE A 159 15.14 11.09 -7.26
C ILE A 159 16.46 10.47 -6.75
N PRO A 160 16.45 9.36 -5.98
CA PRO A 160 17.70 8.79 -5.49
C PRO A 160 18.61 8.28 -6.61
N ASN A 161 18.05 7.75 -7.70
CA ASN A 161 18.84 7.35 -8.86
C ASN A 161 19.53 8.55 -9.54
N THR A 162 18.83 9.67 -9.67
CA THR A 162 19.40 10.89 -10.26
C THR A 162 20.51 11.45 -9.37
N ILE A 163 20.28 11.55 -8.06
CA ILE A 163 21.31 12.00 -7.10
C ILE A 163 22.55 11.11 -7.21
N LYS A 164 22.36 9.79 -7.21
CA LYS A 164 23.48 8.84 -7.34
C LYS A 164 24.28 9.04 -8.63
N LYS A 165 23.60 9.32 -9.76
CA LYS A 165 24.27 9.55 -11.06
C LYS A 165 25.00 10.89 -11.13
N ILE A 166 24.59 11.89 -10.35
CA ILE A 166 25.27 13.19 -10.31
C ILE A 166 26.52 13.12 -9.42
N LEU A 167 26.47 12.31 -8.36
CA LEU A 167 27.58 12.19 -7.40
C LEU A 167 28.68 11.19 -7.81
N ASN A 168 28.41 10.31 -8.80
CA ASN A 168 29.39 9.38 -9.40
C ASN A 168 29.82 9.86 -10.77
#